data_6a2b09e03159cf3f1cd0c6ee76a0f8a7
#
_entry.id   6a2b09e03159cf3f1cd0c6ee76a0f8a7
#
_cell.length_a   1.000
_cell.length_b   1.000
_cell.length_c   1.000
_cell.angle_alpha   90.00
_cell.angle_beta   90.00
_cell.angle_gamma   90.00
#
_symmetry.space_group_name_H-M   'P 1'
#
loop_
_entity.id
_entity.type
_entity.pdbx_description
1 polymer ?
#
loop_
_entity_poly.entity_id
_entity_poly.type
_entity_poly.pdbx_seq_one_letter_code
_entity_poly.pdbx_strand_id
1 'polypeptide(L)'
;SQLMWSSYADCHRGFCVEYTFSKDPEFDDVEKNLFPVIYCMVRRDLTKYFAESKDKEVTIENLWELCLNGVLRKSIDWAYQNEWRLFVPRGYAVNDKLKFFPITKVFLGNRISAEKKEEIMDICVEKNIPYVGVIRNPNLFQMQECAFDCRTCGSFQERENSLQRKNAEFAKND
;
A
#
# COMPACT_ATOMS: atom_id res chain seq x y z
N SER A 1 -2.79 -8.69 2.04
CA SER A 1 -3.27 -9.49 0.89
C SER A 1 -2.10 -9.89 -0.01
N GLN A 2 -2.07 -11.15 -0.49
CA GLN A 2 -1.05 -11.63 -1.45
C GLN A 2 -1.14 -10.88 -2.79
N LEU A 3 -2.36 -10.54 -3.21
CA LEU A 3 -2.61 -9.79 -4.45
C LEU A 3 -1.98 -8.40 -4.42
N MET A 4 -2.04 -7.72 -3.28
CA MET A 4 -1.39 -6.41 -3.12
C MET A 4 0.13 -6.52 -3.27
N TRP A 5 0.75 -7.51 -2.64
CA TRP A 5 2.19 -7.75 -2.74
C TRP A 5 2.62 -8.14 -4.15
N SER A 6 1.80 -8.89 -4.86
CA SER A 6 2.07 -9.27 -6.25
C SER A 6 1.99 -8.06 -7.20
N SER A 7 0.94 -7.24 -7.06
CA SER A 7 0.64 -6.17 -8.02
C SER A 7 1.39 -4.87 -7.75
N TYR A 8 1.64 -4.53 -6.48
CA TYR A 8 2.16 -3.22 -6.08
C TYR A 8 3.54 -3.25 -5.45
N ALA A 9 4.05 -4.42 -5.07
CA ALA A 9 5.38 -4.58 -4.49
C ALA A 9 6.31 -5.39 -5.41
N ASP A 10 6.27 -5.14 -6.71
CA ASP A 10 7.11 -5.77 -7.73
C ASP A 10 7.18 -7.31 -7.57
N CYS A 11 6.03 -7.97 -7.60
CA CYS A 11 5.95 -9.42 -7.39
C CYS A 11 6.65 -9.88 -6.11
N HIS A 12 6.38 -9.22 -4.99
CA HIS A 12 6.96 -9.45 -3.67
C HIS A 12 8.44 -9.06 -3.51
N ARG A 13 9.05 -8.37 -4.49
CA ARG A 13 10.44 -7.89 -4.43
C ARG A 13 10.58 -6.49 -3.81
N GLY A 14 9.48 -5.78 -3.61
CA GLY A 14 9.44 -4.46 -3.02
C GLY A 14 9.22 -4.50 -1.50
N PHE A 15 8.79 -3.37 -0.97
CA PHE A 15 8.46 -3.18 0.45
C PHE A 15 7.12 -2.46 0.60
N CYS A 16 6.57 -2.47 1.80
CA CYS A 16 5.38 -1.73 2.17
C CYS A 16 5.67 -0.87 3.39
N VAL A 17 5.13 0.34 3.41
CA VAL A 17 5.29 1.29 4.51
C VAL A 17 3.97 1.42 5.24
N GLU A 18 4.00 1.31 6.55
CA GLU A 18 2.85 1.52 7.43
C GLU A 18 2.89 2.91 8.04
N TYR A 19 1.74 3.54 8.05
CA TYR A 19 1.49 4.81 8.73
C TYR A 19 0.37 4.62 9.74
N THR A 20 0.51 5.21 10.92
CA THR A 20 -0.58 5.27 11.88
C THR A 20 -1.15 6.69 11.91
N PHE A 21 -2.43 6.79 11.56
CA PHE A 21 -3.13 8.07 11.62
C PHE A 21 -3.40 8.44 13.08
N SER A 22 -2.96 9.62 13.47
CA SER A 22 -3.20 10.20 14.79
C SER A 22 -4.01 11.47 14.64
N LYS A 23 -4.83 11.79 15.64
CA LYS A 23 -5.55 13.08 15.75
C LYS A 23 -4.60 14.19 16.17
N ASP A 24 -3.56 14.44 15.38
CA ASP A 24 -2.63 15.52 15.60
C ASP A 24 -2.99 16.68 14.67
N PRO A 25 -3.22 17.91 15.18
CA PRO A 25 -3.53 19.08 14.35
C PRO A 25 -2.53 19.35 13.23
N GLU A 26 -1.31 18.88 13.38
CA GLU A 26 -0.28 18.99 12.34
C GLU A 26 -0.64 18.26 11.03
N PHE A 27 -1.49 17.22 11.10
CA PHE A 27 -1.93 16.40 9.96
C PHE A 27 -3.39 16.60 9.58
N ASP A 28 -4.07 17.55 10.20
CA ASP A 28 -5.48 17.86 9.94
C ASP A 28 -5.81 18.04 8.45
N ASP A 29 -4.92 18.69 7.70
CA ASP A 29 -5.13 18.93 6.28
C ASP A 29 -4.99 17.64 5.45
N VAL A 30 -4.13 16.71 5.86
CA VAL A 30 -4.03 15.40 5.23
C VAL A 30 -5.29 14.59 5.53
N GLU A 31 -5.74 14.57 6.77
CA GLU A 31 -6.93 13.83 7.21
C GLU A 31 -8.19 14.31 6.49
N LYS A 32 -8.38 15.64 6.38
CA LYS A 32 -9.52 16.26 5.69
C LYS A 32 -9.56 15.98 4.17
N ASN A 33 -8.41 15.69 3.58
CA ASN A 33 -8.27 15.46 2.14
C ASN A 33 -8.06 13.98 1.78
N LEU A 34 -8.18 13.07 2.74
CA LEU A 34 -8.04 11.64 2.55
C LEU A 34 -9.42 10.96 2.47
N PHE A 35 -9.74 10.34 1.34
CA PHE A 35 -11.04 9.77 1.07
C PHE A 35 -10.96 8.29 0.69
N PRO A 36 -11.89 7.45 1.17
CA PRO A 36 -12.00 6.07 0.72
C PRO A 36 -12.48 5.99 -0.72
N VAL A 37 -11.96 5.04 -1.47
CA VAL A 37 -12.43 4.74 -2.82
C VAL A 37 -13.79 4.05 -2.77
N ILE A 38 -14.71 4.50 -3.63
CA ILE A 38 -16.05 3.95 -3.78
C ILE A 38 -16.01 2.85 -4.83
N TYR A 39 -16.12 1.60 -4.39
CA TYR A 39 -16.17 0.45 -5.29
C TYR A 39 -17.57 0.22 -5.83
N CYS A 40 -17.71 0.13 -7.17
CA CYS A 40 -18.99 0.00 -7.83
C CYS A 40 -18.88 -0.82 -9.12
N MET A 41 -20.00 -1.39 -9.56
CA MET A 41 -20.09 -2.15 -10.82
C MET A 41 -20.28 -1.27 -12.03
N VAL A 42 -20.88 -0.09 -11.85
CA VAL A 42 -21.30 0.79 -12.95
C VAL A 42 -20.41 2.03 -13.02
N ARG A 43 -19.87 2.32 -14.18
CA ARG A 43 -19.20 3.60 -14.45
C ARG A 43 -20.23 4.72 -14.55
N ARG A 44 -19.91 5.88 -13.97
CA ARG A 44 -20.70 7.08 -14.16
C ARG A 44 -20.30 7.75 -15.48
N ASP A 45 -21.24 8.09 -16.32
CA ASP A 45 -20.99 8.93 -17.48
C ASP A 45 -20.82 10.39 -17.02
N LEU A 46 -19.64 10.93 -17.29
CA LEU A 46 -19.27 12.32 -16.95
C LEU A 46 -19.37 13.25 -18.14
N THR A 47 -19.77 12.77 -19.33
CA THR A 47 -19.83 13.54 -20.58
C THR A 47 -20.69 14.80 -20.41
N LYS A 48 -21.83 14.66 -19.71
CA LYS A 48 -22.73 15.77 -19.43
C LYS A 48 -22.08 16.88 -18.63
N TYR A 49 -21.28 16.54 -17.61
CA TYR A 49 -20.55 17.53 -16.80
C TYR A 49 -19.55 18.32 -17.62
N PHE A 50 -18.80 17.65 -18.51
CA PHE A 50 -17.84 18.32 -19.38
C PHE A 50 -18.52 19.14 -20.48
N ALA A 51 -19.65 18.70 -21.01
CA ALA A 51 -20.39 19.42 -22.01
C ALA A 51 -21.02 20.73 -21.48
N GLU A 52 -21.54 20.68 -20.25
CA GLU A 52 -22.17 21.82 -19.59
C GLU A 52 -21.17 22.81 -18.99
N SER A 53 -19.93 22.40 -18.75
CA SER A 53 -18.89 23.24 -18.13
C SER A 53 -18.09 24.09 -19.11
N LYS A 54 -18.30 23.95 -20.43
CA LYS A 54 -17.53 24.69 -21.45
C LYS A 54 -17.63 26.19 -21.32
N ASP A 55 -18.75 26.71 -20.79
CA ASP A 55 -19.04 28.15 -20.70
C ASP A 55 -19.47 28.60 -19.28
N LYS A 56 -19.33 27.75 -18.25
CA LYS A 56 -19.73 28.08 -16.88
C LYS A 56 -18.54 28.04 -15.95
N GLU A 57 -18.50 28.94 -14.98
CA GLU A 57 -17.60 28.82 -13.82
C GLU A 57 -17.79 27.46 -13.15
N VAL A 58 -16.68 26.74 -12.92
CA VAL A 58 -16.69 25.48 -12.20
C VAL A 58 -16.99 25.78 -10.74
N THR A 59 -18.19 25.48 -10.29
CA THR A 59 -18.55 25.63 -8.88
C THR A 59 -17.87 24.55 -8.03
N ILE A 60 -17.78 24.80 -6.73
CA ILE A 60 -17.22 23.84 -5.77
C ILE A 60 -18.03 22.53 -5.79
N GLU A 61 -19.36 22.63 -5.90
CA GLU A 61 -20.26 21.46 -5.98
C GLU A 61 -19.96 20.62 -7.23
N ASN A 62 -19.79 21.25 -8.38
CA ASN A 62 -19.47 20.56 -9.63
C ASN A 62 -18.10 19.88 -9.57
N LEU A 63 -17.12 20.54 -8.97
CA LEU A 63 -15.79 19.97 -8.74
C LEU A 63 -15.85 18.76 -7.81
N TRP A 64 -16.64 18.87 -6.74
CA TRP A 64 -16.85 17.79 -5.78
C TRP A 64 -17.53 16.58 -6.41
N GLU A 65 -18.60 16.79 -7.19
CA GLU A 65 -19.25 15.73 -7.94
C GLU A 65 -18.31 15.06 -8.96
N LEU A 66 -17.48 15.84 -9.63
CA LEU A 66 -16.45 15.31 -10.53
C LEU A 66 -15.44 14.45 -9.79
N CYS A 67 -14.96 14.88 -8.62
CA CYS A 67 -14.06 14.11 -7.77
C CYS A 67 -14.71 12.81 -7.31
N LEU A 68 -15.92 12.86 -6.76
CA LEU A 68 -16.66 11.68 -6.29
C LEU A 68 -16.92 10.66 -7.41
N ASN A 69 -17.30 11.12 -8.58
CA ASN A 69 -17.71 10.24 -9.68
C ASN A 69 -16.57 9.84 -10.61
N GLY A 70 -15.55 10.68 -10.77
CA GLY A 70 -14.42 10.44 -11.65
C GLY A 70 -13.21 9.84 -10.95
N VAL A 71 -12.82 10.42 -9.82
CA VAL A 71 -11.55 10.10 -9.17
C VAL A 71 -11.72 9.06 -8.05
N LEU A 72 -12.81 9.12 -7.27
CA LEU A 72 -13.01 8.22 -6.13
C LEU A 72 -13.71 6.90 -6.49
N ARG A 73 -14.18 6.71 -7.73
CA ARG A 73 -14.82 5.46 -8.16
C ARG A 73 -13.81 4.48 -8.76
N LYS A 74 -14.03 3.19 -8.45
CA LYS A 74 -13.23 2.08 -8.99
C LYS A 74 -14.12 0.85 -9.17
N SER A 75 -13.74 -0.05 -10.12
CA SER A 75 -14.46 -1.32 -10.27
C SER A 75 -14.45 -2.12 -8.97
N ILE A 76 -15.58 -2.78 -8.69
CA ILE A 76 -15.75 -3.69 -7.54
C ILE A 76 -14.71 -4.82 -7.53
N ASP A 77 -14.19 -5.22 -8.69
CA ASP A 77 -13.13 -6.23 -8.82
C ASP A 77 -11.86 -5.86 -8.03
N TRP A 78 -11.66 -4.58 -7.75
CA TRP A 78 -10.52 -4.04 -7.02
C TRP A 78 -10.82 -3.77 -5.54
N ALA A 79 -12.00 -4.17 -5.03
CA ALA A 79 -12.41 -3.88 -3.66
C ALA A 79 -11.46 -4.45 -2.59
N TYR A 80 -10.73 -5.53 -2.91
CA TYR A 80 -9.73 -6.12 -2.02
C TYR A 80 -8.58 -5.18 -1.66
N GLN A 81 -8.41 -4.06 -2.39
CA GLN A 81 -7.36 -3.06 -2.15
C GLN A 81 -7.67 -2.17 -0.95
N ASN A 82 -8.96 -1.95 -0.61
CA ASN A 82 -9.39 -1.00 0.41
C ASN A 82 -8.66 0.36 0.26
N GLU A 83 -8.63 0.87 -0.98
CA GLU A 83 -7.82 2.02 -1.36
C GLU A 83 -8.38 3.32 -0.76
N TRP A 84 -7.48 4.17 -0.29
CA TRP A 84 -7.77 5.55 0.08
C TRP A 84 -6.98 6.49 -0.83
N ARG A 85 -7.55 7.63 -1.18
CA ARG A 85 -6.92 8.65 -2.03
C ARG A 85 -6.80 9.97 -1.32
N LEU A 86 -5.58 10.50 -1.33
CA LEU A 86 -5.28 11.83 -0.82
C LEU A 86 -5.38 12.85 -1.96
N PHE A 87 -6.23 13.86 -1.80
CA PHE A 87 -6.30 15.01 -2.68
C PHE A 87 -5.41 16.12 -2.14
N VAL A 88 -4.33 16.42 -2.85
CA VAL A 88 -3.42 17.48 -2.46
C VAL A 88 -3.77 18.74 -3.24
N PRO A 89 -4.26 19.82 -2.59
CA PRO A 89 -4.53 21.09 -3.25
C PRO A 89 -3.25 21.65 -3.89
N ARG A 90 -3.43 22.37 -5.00
CA ARG A 90 -2.31 23.00 -5.70
C ARG A 90 -1.58 23.97 -4.78
N GLY A 91 -0.26 23.83 -4.67
CA GLY A 91 0.59 24.67 -3.79
C GLY A 91 0.70 24.17 -2.35
N TYR A 92 0.05 23.06 -1.99
CA TYR A 92 0.14 22.48 -0.66
C TYR A 92 1.46 21.72 -0.42
N ALA A 93 2.02 21.13 -1.46
CA ALA A 93 3.33 20.48 -1.37
C ALA A 93 4.45 21.51 -1.54
N VAL A 94 5.36 21.58 -0.59
CA VAL A 94 6.58 22.41 -0.69
C VAL A 94 7.66 21.58 -1.36
N ASN A 95 8.17 22.06 -2.51
CA ASN A 95 9.18 21.33 -3.31
C ASN A 95 8.76 19.88 -3.63
N ASP A 96 7.50 19.68 -4.04
CA ASP A 96 6.91 18.36 -4.34
C ASP A 96 6.92 17.37 -3.17
N LYS A 97 7.14 17.84 -1.95
CA LYS A 97 7.09 17.04 -0.73
C LYS A 97 5.88 17.43 0.11
N LEU A 98 5.08 16.43 0.43
CA LEU A 98 3.97 16.54 1.34
C LEU A 98 4.41 16.09 2.74
N LYS A 99 4.10 16.90 3.78
CA LYS A 99 4.21 16.43 5.14
C LYS A 99 3.12 15.39 5.39
N PHE A 100 3.53 14.21 5.78
CA PHE A 100 2.63 13.08 5.99
C PHE A 100 2.87 12.48 7.37
N PHE A 101 1.98 11.59 7.82
CA PHE A 101 2.11 10.88 9.08
C PHE A 101 3.45 10.16 9.19
N PRO A 102 3.99 10.02 10.40
CA PRO A 102 5.25 9.30 10.59
C PRO A 102 5.11 7.84 10.18
N ILE A 103 6.17 7.31 9.62
CA ILE A 103 6.25 5.87 9.29
C ILE A 103 6.35 5.10 10.61
N THR A 104 5.45 4.15 10.84
CA THR A 104 5.41 3.33 12.05
C THR A 104 6.07 1.98 11.87
N LYS A 105 6.08 1.44 10.64
CA LYS A 105 6.73 0.16 10.33
C LYS A 105 7.03 0.02 8.84
N VAL A 106 8.07 -0.73 8.51
CA VAL A 106 8.38 -1.15 7.14
C VAL A 106 8.31 -2.66 7.03
N PHE A 107 7.57 -3.16 6.03
CA PHE A 107 7.47 -4.57 5.72
C PHE A 107 8.29 -4.89 4.48
N LEU A 108 9.19 -5.84 4.56
CA LEU A 108 10.06 -6.27 3.48
C LEU A 108 9.48 -7.48 2.76
N GLY A 109 9.35 -7.39 1.45
CA GLY A 109 8.79 -8.47 0.62
C GLY A 109 9.64 -9.75 0.67
N ASN A 110 8.98 -10.90 0.55
CA ASN A 110 9.64 -12.20 0.67
C ASN A 110 10.58 -12.58 -0.49
N ARG A 111 10.61 -11.79 -1.55
CA ARG A 111 11.49 -11.96 -2.71
C ARG A 111 12.41 -10.76 -2.93
N ILE A 112 12.51 -9.87 -1.96
CA ILE A 112 13.44 -8.73 -2.01
C ILE A 112 14.88 -9.22 -2.12
N SER A 113 15.71 -8.58 -2.94
CA SER A 113 17.13 -8.93 -3.05
C SER A 113 17.87 -8.61 -1.75
N ALA A 114 18.94 -9.34 -1.47
CA ALA A 114 19.74 -9.12 -0.26
C ALA A 114 20.28 -7.68 -0.19
N GLU A 115 20.76 -7.16 -1.31
CA GLU A 115 21.28 -5.78 -1.42
C GLU A 115 20.21 -4.73 -1.08
N LYS A 116 19.03 -4.77 -1.74
CA LYS A 116 17.95 -3.82 -1.45
C LYS A 116 17.39 -3.97 -0.03
N LYS A 117 17.38 -5.19 0.48
CA LYS A 117 16.95 -5.49 1.84
C LYS A 117 17.86 -4.79 2.83
N GLU A 118 19.17 -4.92 2.67
CA GLU A 118 20.20 -4.32 3.54
C GLU A 118 20.11 -2.79 3.49
N GLU A 119 20.04 -2.19 2.30
CA GLU A 119 19.86 -0.75 2.11
C GLU A 119 18.64 -0.21 2.88
N ILE A 120 17.47 -0.86 2.75
CA ILE A 120 16.25 -0.41 3.45
C ILE A 120 16.37 -0.60 4.96
N MET A 121 16.97 -1.69 5.42
CA MET A 121 17.18 -1.95 6.84
C MET A 121 18.10 -0.89 7.46
N ASP A 122 19.15 -0.47 6.77
CA ASP A 122 20.06 0.57 7.26
C ASP A 122 19.36 1.92 7.37
N ILE A 123 18.54 2.30 6.38
CA ILE A 123 17.69 3.49 6.47
C ILE A 123 16.72 3.39 7.66
N CYS A 124 16.11 2.24 7.87
CA CYS A 124 15.18 2.03 9.00
C CYS A 124 15.89 2.18 10.35
N VAL A 125 17.13 1.65 10.48
CA VAL A 125 17.94 1.79 11.69
C VAL A 125 18.34 3.23 11.93
N GLU A 126 18.85 3.93 10.89
CA GLU A 126 19.19 5.35 10.98
C GLU A 126 18.02 6.21 11.47
N LYS A 127 16.82 5.91 10.96
CA LYS A 127 15.59 6.67 11.28
C LYS A 127 14.81 6.12 12.47
N ASN A 128 15.34 5.10 13.14
CA ASN A 128 14.65 4.41 14.24
C ASN A 128 13.22 3.93 13.88
N ILE A 129 13.08 3.37 12.67
CA ILE A 129 11.81 2.83 12.16
C ILE A 129 11.82 1.30 12.32
N PRO A 130 10.82 0.69 12.97
CA PRO A 130 10.67 -0.76 13.03
C PRO A 130 10.53 -1.36 11.62
N TYR A 131 11.14 -2.53 11.38
CA TYR A 131 10.97 -3.27 10.14
C TYR A 131 10.84 -4.76 10.38
N VAL A 132 10.18 -5.44 9.45
CA VAL A 132 9.96 -6.89 9.50
C VAL A 132 9.85 -7.47 8.10
N GLY A 133 10.34 -8.68 7.90
CA GLY A 133 10.09 -9.44 6.67
C GLY A 133 8.66 -10.02 6.66
N VAL A 134 8.08 -10.17 5.49
CA VAL A 134 6.80 -10.88 5.32
C VAL A 134 7.00 -12.20 4.60
N ILE A 135 6.22 -13.20 5.00
CA ILE A 135 6.19 -14.52 4.39
C ILE A 135 4.75 -14.90 4.03
N ARG A 136 4.58 -15.85 3.13
CA ARG A 136 3.27 -16.45 2.88
C ARG A 136 2.84 -17.28 4.08
N ASN A 137 1.60 -17.12 4.50
CA ASN A 137 1.00 -18.04 5.45
C ASN A 137 0.76 -19.39 4.74
N PRO A 138 1.23 -20.53 5.30
CA PRO A 138 1.07 -21.82 4.65
C PRO A 138 -0.38 -22.30 4.57
N ASN A 139 -1.23 -21.84 5.48
CA ASN A 139 -2.62 -22.30 5.61
C ASN A 139 -3.67 -21.29 5.10
N LEU A 140 -3.25 -20.04 4.81
CA LEU A 140 -4.17 -18.97 4.43
C LEU A 140 -3.63 -18.22 3.21
N PHE A 141 -4.52 -17.71 2.37
CA PHE A 141 -4.16 -16.80 1.27
C PHE A 141 -3.76 -15.40 1.76
N GLN A 142 -2.88 -15.35 2.78
CA GLN A 142 -2.44 -14.12 3.43
C GLN A 142 -0.91 -14.08 3.55
N MET A 143 -0.38 -12.86 3.65
CA MET A 143 0.98 -12.63 4.08
C MET A 143 0.98 -12.44 5.59
N GLN A 144 2.00 -12.92 6.27
CA GLN A 144 2.21 -12.74 7.70
C GLN A 144 3.63 -12.24 7.99
N GLU A 145 3.83 -11.63 9.13
CA GLU A 145 5.16 -11.23 9.59
C GLU A 145 6.06 -12.45 9.80
N CYS A 146 7.32 -12.31 9.43
CA CYS A 146 8.31 -13.33 9.68
C CYS A 146 8.72 -13.28 11.16
N ALA A 147 8.67 -14.42 11.84
CA ALA A 147 9.09 -14.51 13.25
C ALA A 147 10.62 -14.43 13.46
N PHE A 148 11.40 -14.42 12.40
CA PHE A 148 12.86 -14.42 12.47
C PHE A 148 13.43 -13.03 12.22
N ASP A 149 14.57 -12.73 12.85
CA ASP A 149 15.31 -11.51 12.59
C ASP A 149 15.73 -11.44 11.12
N CYS A 150 15.37 -10.34 10.47
CA CYS A 150 15.68 -10.10 9.07
C CYS A 150 17.19 -10.04 8.78
N ARG A 151 18.04 -9.70 9.75
CA ARG A 151 19.50 -9.62 9.58
C ARG A 151 20.17 -10.99 9.56
N THR A 152 19.72 -11.89 10.42
CA THR A 152 20.29 -13.23 10.55
C THR A 152 19.67 -14.26 9.60
N CYS A 153 18.60 -13.83 8.96
CA CYS A 153 17.78 -14.62 8.08
C CYS A 153 18.43 -14.71 6.69
N GLY A 154 19.06 -15.84 6.36
CA GLY A 154 19.56 -16.15 5.03
C GLY A 154 18.52 -15.88 3.93
N SER A 155 18.93 -15.95 2.66
CA SER A 155 18.03 -15.58 1.56
C SER A 155 16.67 -16.30 1.71
N PHE A 156 15.62 -15.59 1.47
CA PHE A 156 14.24 -16.10 1.60
C PHE A 156 14.01 -17.38 0.77
N GLN A 157 14.71 -17.50 -0.35
CA GLN A 157 14.65 -18.65 -1.25
C GLN A 157 15.18 -19.94 -0.58
N GLU A 158 16.21 -19.84 0.24
CA GLU A 158 16.76 -21.00 0.96
C GLU A 158 15.81 -21.53 2.03
N ARG A 159 14.96 -20.67 2.58
CA ARG A 159 13.97 -21.04 3.61
C ARG A 159 12.69 -21.61 3.03
N GLU A 160 12.14 -21.04 1.97
CA GLU A 160 11.02 -21.69 1.25
C GLU A 160 11.44 -23.09 0.84
N ASN A 161 12.65 -23.26 0.34
CA ASN A 161 13.20 -24.55 0.00
C ASN A 161 13.37 -25.47 1.22
N SER A 162 13.80 -24.95 2.38
CA SER A 162 13.95 -25.75 3.60
C SER A 162 12.61 -26.13 4.24
N LEU A 163 11.62 -25.23 4.21
CA LEU A 163 10.25 -25.50 4.66
C LEU A 163 9.53 -26.49 3.73
N GLN A 164 9.70 -26.36 2.42
CA GLN A 164 9.15 -27.33 1.47
C GLN A 164 9.79 -28.71 1.60
N ARG A 165 11.10 -28.80 1.87
CA ARG A 165 11.77 -30.07 2.15
C ARG A 165 11.25 -30.71 3.43
N LYS A 166 11.10 -29.97 4.52
CA LYS A 166 10.53 -30.47 5.78
C LYS A 166 9.09 -30.95 5.61
N ASN A 167 8.24 -30.19 4.91
CA ASN A 167 6.87 -30.60 4.64
C ASN A 167 6.78 -31.83 3.73
N ALA A 168 7.68 -31.98 2.77
CA ALA A 168 7.77 -33.17 1.92
C ALA A 168 8.30 -34.41 2.67
N GLU A 169 9.11 -34.24 3.69
CA GLU A 169 9.56 -35.33 4.58
C GLU A 169 8.45 -35.79 5.54
N PHE A 170 7.64 -34.86 6.07
CA PHE A 170 6.47 -35.20 6.89
C PHE A 170 5.41 -35.94 6.08
N ALA A 171 5.13 -35.54 4.85
CA ALA A 171 4.14 -36.18 3.96
C ALA A 171 4.57 -37.57 3.47
N LYS A 172 5.80 -37.99 3.65
CA LYS A 172 6.30 -39.36 3.30
C LYS A 172 6.26 -40.34 4.45
N ASN A 173 6.00 -39.84 5.67
CA ASN A 173 5.98 -40.65 6.89
C ASN A 173 4.57 -40.91 7.44
N ASP A 174 3.55 -40.42 6.75
CA ASP A 174 2.12 -40.76 6.89
C ASP A 174 1.68 -41.67 5.72
#